data_6c8b291c8c92ccaec54ed9612ff59b64
#
_entry.id   6c8b291c8c92ccaec54ed9612ff59b64
#
_cell.length_a   1.000
_cell.length_b   1.000
_cell.length_c   1.000
_cell.angle_alpha   90.00
_cell.angle_beta   90.00
_cell.angle_gamma   90.00
#
_symmetry.space_group_name_H-M   'P 1'
#
loop_
_entity.id
_entity.type
_entity.pdbx_description
1 polymer ?
#
loop_
_entity_poly.entity_id
_entity_poly.type
_entity_poly.pdbx_seq_one_letter_code
_entity_poly.pdbx_strand_id
1 'polypeptide(L)'
;MAISVGDTAPDFTLKTQDEQEWKLSDHQGKNVVLLWYPLDWSPTCEGENCKISAEPLPGGDTVVVGISRDSTWSHKAWKASKGIKHDLLADPMLEVTKKFGLEHPAVPFISHRATVVVDKSGKVAYCGVQESTGDERDWGPIHEALGKLG
;
A
#
# COMPACT_ATOMS: atom_id res chain seq x y z
N MET A 1 0.56 0.40 -17.55
CA MET A 1 1.76 -0.36 -17.18
C MET A 1 2.15 -0.04 -15.76
N ALA A 2 2.42 -1.07 -14.96
CA ALA A 2 2.84 -0.83 -13.58
C ALA A 2 4.18 -0.11 -13.52
N ILE A 3 4.37 0.66 -12.46
CA ILE A 3 5.63 1.35 -12.20
C ILE A 3 6.76 0.32 -12.01
N SER A 4 7.98 0.70 -12.32
CA SER A 4 9.14 -0.20 -12.29
C SER A 4 10.19 0.24 -11.29
N VAL A 5 10.98 -0.72 -10.83
CA VAL A 5 12.15 -0.44 -9.97
C VAL A 5 13.08 0.55 -10.67
N GLY A 6 13.52 1.56 -9.93
CA GLY A 6 14.35 2.64 -10.44
C GLY A 6 13.59 3.88 -10.87
N ASP A 7 12.28 3.77 -11.10
CA ASP A 7 11.46 4.93 -11.43
C ASP A 7 11.32 5.84 -10.20
N THR A 8 11.17 7.13 -10.45
CA THR A 8 10.75 8.05 -9.38
C THR A 8 9.28 7.81 -9.11
N ALA A 9 8.94 7.53 -7.86
CA ALA A 9 7.55 7.34 -7.47
C ALA A 9 6.78 8.66 -7.64
N PRO A 10 5.61 8.65 -8.31
CA PRO A 10 4.78 9.86 -8.41
C PRO A 10 4.38 10.34 -7.02
N ASP A 11 4.51 11.64 -6.76
CA ASP A 11 4.02 12.20 -5.52
C ASP A 11 2.50 12.23 -5.54
N PHE A 12 1.90 12.08 -4.36
CA PHE A 12 0.44 12.13 -4.24
C PHE A 12 0.02 12.51 -2.83
N THR A 13 -1.23 12.93 -2.72
CA THR A 13 -1.89 13.20 -1.44
C THR A 13 -3.22 12.45 -1.42
N LEU A 14 -3.42 11.63 -0.39
CA LEU A 14 -4.68 10.93 -0.15
C LEU A 14 -5.06 11.13 1.33
N LYS A 15 -6.34 10.90 1.65
CA LYS A 15 -6.82 11.02 3.02
C LYS A 15 -6.69 9.69 3.76
N THR A 16 -6.27 9.77 5.03
CA THR A 16 -6.25 8.63 5.94
C THR A 16 -7.67 8.31 6.43
N GLN A 17 -7.80 7.22 7.20
CA GLN A 17 -9.06 6.84 7.86
C GLN A 17 -9.61 7.92 8.80
N ASP A 18 -8.79 8.85 9.24
CA ASP A 18 -9.18 9.98 10.10
C ASP A 18 -9.36 11.27 9.31
N GLU A 19 -9.45 11.16 7.98
CA GLU A 19 -9.61 12.28 7.04
C GLU A 19 -8.47 13.32 7.10
N GLN A 20 -7.29 12.88 7.55
CA GLN A 20 -6.07 13.71 7.51
C GLN A 20 -5.35 13.50 6.18
N GLU A 21 -4.78 14.53 5.63
CA GLU A 21 -3.99 14.42 4.41
C GLU A 21 -2.70 13.66 4.67
N TRP A 22 -2.41 12.70 3.79
CA TRP A 22 -1.16 11.94 3.79
C TRP A 22 -0.47 12.16 2.44
N LYS A 23 0.72 12.69 2.47
CA LYS A 23 1.48 13.03 1.27
C LYS A 23 2.77 12.23 1.21
N LEU A 24 3.02 11.56 0.08
CA LEU A 24 4.21 10.72 -0.06
C LEU A 24 5.51 11.50 0.18
N SER A 25 5.64 12.69 -0.40
CA SER A 25 6.86 13.50 -0.28
C SER A 25 7.16 13.98 1.14
N ASP A 26 6.18 13.98 2.04
CA ASP A 26 6.41 14.31 3.44
C ASP A 26 7.21 13.22 4.18
N HIS A 27 7.35 12.05 3.57
CA HIS A 27 8.07 10.90 4.14
C HIS A 27 9.42 10.65 3.48
N GLN A 28 9.94 11.60 2.70
CA GLN A 28 11.30 11.51 2.17
C GLN A 28 12.30 11.37 3.33
N GLY A 29 13.34 10.58 3.12
CA GLY A 29 14.26 10.22 4.18
C GLY A 29 13.87 8.97 4.95
N LYS A 30 12.69 8.41 4.66
CA LYS A 30 12.21 7.14 5.21
C LYS A 30 11.85 6.19 4.08
N ASN A 31 11.99 4.89 4.33
CA ASN A 31 11.48 3.88 3.41
C ASN A 31 9.96 3.78 3.59
N VAL A 32 9.21 3.76 2.49
CA VAL A 32 7.75 3.71 2.52
C VAL A 32 7.28 2.46 1.80
N VAL A 33 6.40 1.71 2.44
CA VAL A 33 5.76 0.53 1.85
C VAL A 33 4.30 0.86 1.55
N LEU A 34 3.96 0.87 0.28
CA LEU A 34 2.61 1.11 -0.20
C LEU A 34 1.96 -0.22 -0.52
N LEU A 35 0.90 -0.55 0.21
CA LEU A 35 0.19 -1.82 0.07
C LEU A 35 -1.16 -1.58 -0.58
N TRP A 36 -1.24 -1.77 -1.91
CA TRP A 36 -2.52 -1.76 -2.60
C TRP A 36 -3.26 -3.06 -2.38
N TYR A 37 -4.53 -2.97 -2.07
CA TYR A 37 -5.42 -4.13 -1.92
C TYR A 37 -6.80 -3.79 -2.50
N PRO A 38 -7.56 -4.80 -2.98
CA PRO A 38 -8.82 -4.53 -3.66
C PRO A 38 -9.90 -3.87 -2.81
N LEU A 39 -10.21 -4.45 -1.66
CA LEU A 39 -11.34 -3.99 -0.84
C LEU A 39 -11.14 -4.27 0.64
N ASP A 40 -11.57 -3.33 1.49
CA ASP A 40 -11.74 -3.56 2.92
C ASP A 40 -12.70 -4.75 3.13
N TRP A 41 -12.57 -5.43 4.25
CA TRP A 41 -13.43 -6.52 4.69
C TRP A 41 -13.30 -7.83 3.90
N SER A 42 -12.58 -7.86 2.78
CA SER A 42 -12.37 -9.11 2.06
C SER A 42 -11.39 -10.01 2.84
N PRO A 43 -11.57 -11.35 2.82
CA PRO A 43 -10.77 -12.26 3.65
C PRO A 43 -9.26 -12.15 3.47
N THR A 44 -8.78 -12.11 2.23
CA THR A 44 -7.35 -12.00 1.95
C THR A 44 -6.79 -10.65 2.38
N CYS A 45 -7.51 -9.56 2.13
CA CYS A 45 -7.11 -8.22 2.53
C CYS A 45 -7.03 -8.10 4.05
N GLU A 46 -8.01 -8.66 4.78
CA GLU A 46 -8.01 -8.73 6.23
C GLU A 46 -6.80 -9.47 6.75
N GLY A 47 -6.55 -10.66 6.24
CA GLY A 47 -5.43 -11.49 6.67
C GLY A 47 -4.09 -10.78 6.52
N GLU A 48 -3.86 -10.12 5.39
CA GLU A 48 -2.63 -9.39 5.14
C GLU A 48 -2.44 -8.20 6.06
N ASN A 49 -3.46 -7.38 6.22
CA ASN A 49 -3.36 -6.18 7.06
C ASN A 49 -3.23 -6.52 8.53
N CYS A 50 -3.90 -7.56 8.99
CA CYS A 50 -3.74 -8.07 10.36
C CYS A 50 -2.35 -8.64 10.59
N LYS A 51 -1.79 -9.34 9.61
CA LYS A 51 -0.43 -9.89 9.69
C LYS A 51 0.62 -8.80 9.86
N ILE A 52 0.55 -7.74 9.07
CA ILE A 52 1.47 -6.60 9.16
C ILE A 52 1.34 -5.92 10.53
N SER A 53 0.14 -5.83 11.06
CA SER A 53 -0.10 -5.22 12.37
C SER A 53 0.49 -6.05 13.51
N ALA A 54 0.46 -7.39 13.37
CA ALA A 54 1.02 -8.30 14.36
C ALA A 54 2.53 -8.46 14.22
N GLU A 55 3.04 -8.49 13.00
CA GLU A 55 4.46 -8.69 12.67
C GLU A 55 4.94 -7.55 11.78
N PRO A 56 5.36 -6.41 12.37
CA PRO A 56 5.80 -5.26 11.60
C PRO A 56 6.95 -5.59 10.65
N LEU A 57 6.99 -4.90 9.52
CA LEU A 57 8.05 -5.03 8.56
C LEU A 57 9.38 -4.52 9.12
N PRO A 58 10.54 -5.04 8.63
CA PRO A 58 11.85 -4.62 9.11
C PRO A 58 12.13 -3.15 8.85
N GLY A 59 12.98 -2.56 9.69
CA GLY A 59 13.35 -1.16 9.63
C GLY A 59 12.50 -0.31 10.57
N GLY A 60 13.10 0.25 11.62
CA GLY A 60 12.38 1.01 12.66
C GLY A 60 11.66 2.24 12.14
N ASP A 61 12.16 2.84 11.05
CA ASP A 61 11.58 4.05 10.45
C ASP A 61 10.78 3.76 9.19
N THR A 62 10.49 2.49 8.90
CA THR A 62 9.70 2.13 7.73
C THR A 62 8.25 2.56 7.94
N VAL A 63 7.74 3.35 7.00
CA VAL A 63 6.34 3.79 6.98
C VAL A 63 5.55 2.80 6.14
N VAL A 64 4.44 2.30 6.68
CA VAL A 64 3.55 1.37 5.97
C VAL A 64 2.17 1.99 5.87
N VAL A 65 1.59 1.99 4.68
CA VAL A 65 0.20 2.41 4.47
C VAL A 65 -0.51 1.43 3.54
N GLY A 66 -1.79 1.19 3.81
CA GLY A 66 -2.66 0.44 2.90
C GLY A 66 -3.40 1.42 2.00
N ILE A 67 -3.68 1.02 0.76
CA ILE A 67 -4.40 1.86 -0.22
C ILE A 67 -5.48 1.02 -0.90
N SER A 68 -6.70 1.51 -0.89
CA SER A 68 -7.79 0.91 -1.66
C SER A 68 -8.80 1.97 -2.10
N ARG A 69 -9.77 1.54 -2.88
CA ARG A 69 -10.86 2.41 -3.34
C ARG A 69 -11.90 2.72 -2.27
N ASP A 70 -11.83 2.07 -1.13
CA ASP A 70 -12.81 2.25 -0.07
C ASP A 70 -12.77 3.66 0.50
N SER A 71 -13.89 4.09 1.08
CA SER A 71 -13.99 5.41 1.70
C SER A 71 -13.18 5.48 3.00
N THR A 72 -12.89 6.71 3.45
CA THR A 72 -12.28 6.92 4.76
C THR A 72 -13.15 6.36 5.88
N TRP A 73 -14.46 6.36 5.71
CA TRP A 73 -15.41 5.81 6.68
C TRP A 73 -15.29 4.29 6.81
N SER A 74 -15.22 3.59 5.68
CA SER A 74 -15.00 2.15 5.67
C SER A 74 -13.64 1.81 6.30
N HIS A 75 -12.59 2.52 5.90
CA HIS A 75 -11.24 2.34 6.46
C HIS A 75 -11.23 2.49 7.98
N LYS A 76 -11.88 3.52 8.49
CA LYS A 76 -11.93 3.79 9.94
C LYS A 76 -12.59 2.64 10.69
N ALA A 77 -13.74 2.18 10.20
CA ALA A 77 -14.48 1.08 10.82
C ALA A 77 -13.68 -0.23 10.76
N TRP A 78 -13.10 -0.52 9.61
CA TRP A 78 -12.32 -1.73 9.40
C TRP A 78 -11.06 -1.75 10.26
N LYS A 79 -10.32 -0.66 10.27
CA LYS A 79 -9.11 -0.52 11.09
C LYS A 79 -9.42 -0.74 12.58
N ALA A 80 -10.48 -0.12 13.08
CA ALA A 80 -10.89 -0.27 14.47
C ALA A 80 -11.35 -1.70 14.77
N SER A 81 -12.14 -2.29 13.88
CA SER A 81 -12.68 -3.65 14.06
C SER A 81 -11.59 -4.72 14.09
N LYS A 82 -10.54 -4.57 13.29
CA LYS A 82 -9.50 -5.59 13.11
C LYS A 82 -8.19 -5.27 13.83
N GLY A 83 -8.10 -4.14 14.51
CA GLY A 83 -6.87 -3.75 15.20
C GLY A 83 -5.70 -3.48 14.25
N ILE A 84 -5.97 -2.97 13.05
CA ILE A 84 -4.94 -2.63 12.08
C ILE A 84 -4.19 -1.40 12.58
N LYS A 85 -2.86 -1.46 12.62
CA LYS A 85 -2.02 -0.41 13.20
C LYS A 85 -1.58 0.66 12.23
N HIS A 86 -1.35 0.30 10.96
CA HIS A 86 -0.93 1.26 9.94
C HIS A 86 -2.12 2.05 9.39
N ASP A 87 -1.82 3.20 8.79
CA ASP A 87 -2.85 4.03 8.18
C ASP A 87 -3.39 3.41 6.89
N LEU A 88 -4.65 3.67 6.62
CA LEU A 88 -5.34 3.24 5.40
C LEU A 88 -5.74 4.48 4.61
N LEU A 89 -5.26 4.57 3.37
CA LEU A 89 -5.49 5.70 2.49
C LEU A 89 -6.63 5.39 1.51
N ALA A 90 -7.51 6.36 1.33
CA ALA A 90 -8.65 6.24 0.44
C ALA A 90 -8.35 6.82 -0.94
N ASP A 91 -8.52 5.99 -1.97
CA ASP A 91 -8.37 6.38 -3.38
C ASP A 91 -9.64 6.00 -4.16
N PRO A 92 -10.80 6.61 -3.82
CA PRO A 92 -12.10 6.16 -4.33
C PRO A 92 -12.26 6.28 -5.85
N MET A 93 -11.56 7.21 -6.47
CA MET A 93 -11.58 7.38 -7.93
C MET A 93 -10.41 6.69 -8.62
N LEU A 94 -9.60 5.95 -7.88
CA LEU A 94 -8.41 5.26 -8.40
C LEU A 94 -7.39 6.18 -9.10
N GLU A 95 -7.39 7.45 -8.78
CA GLU A 95 -6.50 8.42 -9.43
C GLU A 95 -5.03 8.13 -9.17
N VAL A 96 -4.67 7.89 -7.92
CA VAL A 96 -3.30 7.53 -7.53
C VAL A 96 -2.97 6.12 -8.01
N THR A 97 -3.91 5.19 -7.87
CA THR A 97 -3.75 3.83 -8.36
C THR A 97 -3.39 3.80 -9.84
N LYS A 98 -4.05 4.65 -10.65
CA LYS A 98 -3.76 4.78 -12.08
C LYS A 98 -2.38 5.38 -12.35
N LYS A 99 -1.94 6.35 -11.54
CA LYS A 99 -0.60 6.92 -11.66
C LYS A 99 0.49 5.87 -11.49
N PHE A 100 0.25 4.87 -10.66
CA PHE A 100 1.17 3.77 -10.44
C PHE A 100 0.94 2.60 -11.40
N GLY A 101 -0.07 2.68 -12.26
CA GLY A 101 -0.41 1.61 -13.22
C GLY A 101 -0.93 0.35 -12.56
N LEU A 102 -1.59 0.48 -11.41
CA LEU A 102 -2.02 -0.65 -10.58
C LEU A 102 -3.53 -0.88 -10.58
N GLU A 103 -4.27 -0.22 -11.45
CA GLU A 103 -5.69 -0.50 -11.64
C GLU A 103 -5.89 -1.90 -12.22
N HIS A 104 -6.93 -2.61 -11.76
CA HIS A 104 -7.17 -3.97 -12.23
C HIS A 104 -7.67 -3.95 -13.69
N PRO A 105 -7.05 -4.74 -14.58
CA PRO A 105 -7.39 -4.68 -16.01
C PRO A 105 -8.74 -5.30 -16.35
N ALA A 106 -9.24 -6.23 -15.54
CA ALA A 106 -10.46 -6.99 -15.83
C ALA A 106 -11.62 -6.65 -14.90
N VAL A 107 -11.33 -6.34 -13.63
CA VAL A 107 -12.36 -6.00 -12.65
C VAL A 107 -12.39 -4.49 -12.50
N PRO A 108 -13.48 -3.83 -12.92
CA PRO A 108 -13.55 -2.37 -12.84
C PRO A 108 -13.60 -1.88 -11.39
N PHE A 109 -13.07 -0.69 -11.17
CA PHE A 109 -13.14 0.05 -9.91
C PHE A 109 -12.35 -0.54 -8.74
N ILE A 110 -11.40 -1.44 -8.99
CA ILE A 110 -10.48 -1.92 -7.94
C ILE A 110 -9.04 -1.87 -8.43
N SER A 111 -8.11 -1.95 -7.49
CA SER A 111 -6.70 -2.11 -7.79
C SER A 111 -6.32 -3.58 -7.87
N HIS A 112 -5.15 -3.86 -8.45
CA HIS A 112 -4.45 -5.10 -8.18
C HIS A 112 -4.13 -5.20 -6.68
N ARG A 113 -3.83 -6.41 -6.23
CA ARG A 113 -3.10 -6.59 -4.97
C ARG A 113 -1.63 -6.41 -5.31
N ALA A 114 -1.05 -5.33 -4.83
CA ALA A 114 0.30 -4.93 -5.24
C ALA A 114 1.05 -4.27 -4.09
N THR A 115 2.37 -4.34 -4.15
CA THR A 115 3.25 -3.70 -3.19
C THR A 115 4.27 -2.86 -3.92
N VAL A 116 4.44 -1.62 -3.49
CA VAL A 116 5.51 -0.75 -3.97
C VAL A 116 6.31 -0.28 -2.76
N VAL A 117 7.62 -0.51 -2.79
CA VAL A 117 8.54 0.01 -1.79
C VAL A 117 9.24 1.22 -2.38
N VAL A 118 9.14 2.35 -1.70
CA VAL A 118 9.78 3.61 -2.10
C VAL A 118 10.93 3.86 -1.12
N ASP A 119 12.12 4.07 -1.65
CA ASP A 119 13.30 4.31 -0.83
C ASP A 119 13.37 5.75 -0.30
N LYS A 120 14.38 6.03 0.50
CA LYS A 120 14.59 7.34 1.14
C LYS A 120 14.75 8.49 0.15
N SER A 121 15.14 8.20 -1.09
CA SER A 121 15.30 9.21 -2.15
C SER A 121 14.03 9.41 -3.00
N GLY A 122 12.98 8.64 -2.74
CA GLY A 122 11.73 8.72 -3.50
C GLY A 122 11.68 7.84 -4.74
N LYS A 123 12.62 6.90 -4.86
CA LYS A 123 12.65 5.96 -5.99
C LYS A 123 12.05 4.62 -5.60
N VAL A 124 11.46 3.97 -6.59
CA VAL A 124 10.89 2.63 -6.42
C VAL A 124 12.02 1.60 -6.25
N ALA A 125 12.06 0.96 -5.10
CA ALA A 125 13.02 -0.09 -4.79
C ALA A 125 12.47 -1.50 -5.04
N TYR A 126 11.14 -1.65 -5.03
CA TYR A 126 10.47 -2.92 -5.27
C TYR A 126 9.05 -2.65 -5.79
N CYS A 127 8.61 -3.46 -6.72
CA CYS A 127 7.23 -3.48 -7.17
C CYS A 127 6.81 -4.93 -7.43
N GLY A 128 5.80 -5.40 -6.72
CA GLY A 128 5.24 -6.73 -6.91
C GLY A 128 3.73 -6.66 -7.10
N VAL A 129 3.23 -7.36 -8.11
CA VAL A 129 1.80 -7.41 -8.43
C VAL A 129 1.37 -8.87 -8.40
N GLN A 130 0.32 -9.20 -7.64
CA GLN A 130 -0.22 -10.55 -7.60
C GLN A 130 -1.11 -10.80 -8.82
N GLU A 131 -1.06 -11.99 -9.38
CA GLU A 131 -1.83 -12.34 -10.56
C GLU A 131 -3.34 -12.34 -10.29
N SER A 132 -3.74 -12.77 -9.11
CA SER A 132 -5.14 -12.83 -8.69
C SER A 132 -5.37 -12.00 -7.43
N THR A 133 -6.52 -11.35 -7.37
CA THR A 133 -6.93 -10.59 -6.17
C THR A 133 -7.12 -11.47 -4.94
N GLY A 134 -7.35 -12.78 -5.13
CA GLY A 134 -7.45 -13.75 -4.05
C GLY A 134 -6.10 -14.24 -3.52
N ASP A 135 -5.02 -14.01 -4.25
CA ASP A 135 -3.69 -14.45 -3.86
C ASP A 135 -3.09 -13.49 -2.83
N GLU A 136 -2.61 -14.04 -1.71
CA GLU A 136 -1.86 -13.27 -0.74
C GLU A 136 -0.55 -12.82 -1.36
N ARG A 137 -0.08 -11.61 -1.00
CA ARG A 137 1.21 -11.13 -1.52
C ARG A 137 2.37 -11.93 -0.97
N ASP A 138 3.45 -11.98 -1.76
CA ASP A 138 4.68 -12.64 -1.35
C ASP A 138 5.50 -11.69 -0.48
N TRP A 139 5.58 -11.99 0.81
CA TRP A 139 6.28 -11.15 1.78
C TRP A 139 7.80 -11.29 1.72
N GLY A 140 8.32 -12.41 1.21
CA GLY A 140 9.75 -12.65 1.12
C GLY A 140 10.53 -11.56 0.38
N PRO A 141 10.18 -11.26 -0.89
CA PRO A 141 10.84 -10.20 -1.64
C PRO A 141 10.70 -8.82 -1.00
N ILE A 142 9.59 -8.55 -0.30
CA ILE A 142 9.38 -7.28 0.40
C ILE A 142 10.38 -7.14 1.55
N HIS A 143 10.52 -8.18 2.38
CA HIS A 143 11.50 -8.21 3.46
C HIS A 143 12.91 -8.06 2.93
N GLU A 144 13.24 -8.76 1.84
CA GLU A 144 14.56 -8.67 1.21
C GLU A 144 14.87 -7.25 0.71
N ALA A 145 13.92 -6.63 0.03
CA ALA A 145 14.09 -5.26 -0.46
C ALA A 145 14.33 -4.28 0.69
N LEU A 146 13.53 -4.36 1.75
CA LEU A 146 13.69 -3.49 2.93
C LEU A 146 15.03 -3.74 3.63
N GLY A 147 15.46 -4.99 3.72
CA GLY A 147 16.74 -5.35 4.32
C GLY A 147 17.94 -4.74 3.59
N LYS A 148 17.85 -4.62 2.27
CA LYS A 148 18.89 -3.99 1.44
C LYS A 148 18.93 -2.48 1.58
N LEU A 149 17.82 -1.86 1.95
CA LEU A 149 17.75 -0.42 2.10
C LEU A 149 18.24 0.07 3.47
N GLY A 150 18.31 -0.82 4.42
CA GLY A 150 18.74 -0.48 5.79
C GLY A 150 17.67 0.27 6.53
#